data_b5db65962271a9052219dd1cc2b48f66
#
_entry.id   b5db65962271a9052219dd1cc2b48f66
#
_cell.length_a   1.000
_cell.length_b   1.000
_cell.length_c   1.000
_cell.angle_alpha   90.00
_cell.angle_beta   90.00
_cell.angle_gamma   90.00
#
_symmetry.space_group_name_H-M   'P 1'
#
loop_
_entity.id
_entity.type
_entity.pdbx_description
1 polymer ?
#
loop_
_entity_poly.entity_id
_entity_poly.type
_entity_poly.pdbx_seq_one_letter_code
_entity_poly.pdbx_strand_id
1 'polypeptide(L)'
;MALGNVMGVGCRDVSLAPSVDRTPDTRHANCANLMNDALLDHFRCPETLADLSLAGELCPEPGYFTFGEDAVCYGRSSVGGPATVAGNGLRDLSQYVTADGSTLKLPFDPSQIVDNLRRERYAVIGHNNSIVSSKAVRKLYYRVRPVLPVSVRKHMQRLSLRNWRELHFPVWPVDTTVERILEKVLVLAMKAQGIERVPFIWFWPEGASSCVIVTHDVETKAGLRSVQRLIDIDEAFAIKASYQIIPQKQYAASEDFLNSIRSRGLEVNVQDLGHDGDLFSDRSGFLRRARLINRYLREYGAQGFRAGRMYRNADWYEALDISYDMSIPNAGHLEAQQGGCCTVFPYFIGKILELPLTTTQDYSLFHILGEYSIDLWKKQIALIMEKHGLVSFIVHPDYIMEERALEVYKALLDHVSRLREERGVWVTLPRDVNRWWRERSLMRLVSEGGGQWRIEGPGQEQARIAYAGIKDGQLVYTLPSEK
;
A
#
# COMPACT_ATOMS: atom_id res chain seq x y z
N MET A 1 36.87 66.42 -18.05
CA MET A 1 38.18 66.39 -17.40
C MET A 1 38.20 65.29 -16.37
N ALA A 2 39.06 64.32 -16.62
CA ALA A 2 39.83 63.45 -15.70
C ALA A 2 39.03 62.51 -14.80
N LEU A 3 39.05 61.22 -15.06
CA LEU A 3 40.08 60.19 -14.77
C LEU A 3 40.30 59.93 -13.26
N GLY A 4 40.12 58.71 -12.87
CA GLY A 4 40.89 58.14 -11.78
C GLY A 4 40.32 56.92 -11.07
N ASN A 5 40.72 55.72 -11.52
CA ASN A 5 41.18 54.53 -10.79
C ASN A 5 40.29 53.88 -9.70
N VAL A 6 39.74 52.68 -9.97
CA VAL A 6 40.27 51.31 -9.70
C VAL A 6 40.93 51.11 -8.31
N MET A 7 40.27 50.33 -7.47
CA MET A 7 40.91 49.34 -6.59
C MET A 7 39.99 48.13 -6.41
N GLY A 8 40.54 46.96 -6.77
CA GLY A 8 39.91 45.66 -6.62
C GLY A 8 39.90 45.18 -5.16
N VAL A 9 38.87 44.41 -4.86
CA VAL A 9 38.86 43.59 -3.63
C VAL A 9 38.63 42.15 -4.07
N GLY A 10 39.54 41.32 -3.59
CA GLY A 10 39.79 39.97 -4.02
C GLY A 10 38.61 38.98 -3.84
N CYS A 11 38.50 38.14 -4.82
CA CYS A 11 37.77 36.85 -4.75
C CYS A 11 38.37 36.00 -3.62
N ARG A 12 37.54 35.61 -2.68
CA ARG A 12 37.84 34.46 -1.83
C ARG A 12 37.24 33.23 -2.50
N ASP A 13 38.10 32.29 -2.81
CA ASP A 13 37.76 30.94 -3.24
C ASP A 13 36.91 30.27 -2.19
N VAL A 14 35.66 29.96 -2.57
CA VAL A 14 34.81 29.01 -1.84
C VAL A 14 35.09 27.66 -2.49
N SER A 15 35.82 26.82 -1.78
CA SER A 15 36.05 25.42 -2.14
C SER A 15 34.73 24.68 -2.29
N LEU A 16 34.39 24.30 -3.51
CA LEU A 16 33.34 23.36 -3.84
C LEU A 16 33.75 21.98 -3.30
N ALA A 17 32.96 21.46 -2.38
CA ALA A 17 33.02 20.05 -1.99
C ALA A 17 32.72 19.16 -3.20
N PRO A 18 33.34 17.99 -3.33
CA PRO A 18 33.18 17.14 -4.50
C PRO A 18 31.73 16.65 -4.59
N SER A 19 31.13 16.85 -5.76
CA SER A 19 29.87 16.25 -6.18
C SER A 19 30.00 14.73 -6.08
N VAL A 20 29.20 14.11 -5.21
CA VAL A 20 29.02 12.66 -5.21
C VAL A 20 28.30 12.31 -6.50
N ASP A 21 29.07 11.78 -7.42
CA ASP A 21 28.61 11.22 -8.68
C ASP A 21 27.72 10.01 -8.35
N ARG A 22 26.40 10.20 -8.39
CA ARG A 22 25.43 9.10 -8.30
C ARG A 22 25.37 8.45 -9.66
N THR A 23 26.17 7.43 -9.87
CA THR A 23 25.98 6.50 -10.97
C THR A 23 24.52 5.98 -10.94
N PRO A 24 23.82 5.95 -12.09
CA PRO A 24 22.50 5.36 -12.18
C PRO A 24 22.60 3.88 -11.80
N ASP A 25 21.64 3.45 -10.99
CA ASP A 25 21.46 2.06 -10.55
C ASP A 25 21.48 1.11 -11.77
N THR A 26 22.56 0.34 -11.91
CA THR A 26 22.82 -0.59 -13.02
C THR A 26 21.99 -1.86 -12.93
N ARG A 27 20.83 -1.87 -12.28
CA ARG A 27 19.93 -3.04 -12.18
C ARG A 27 19.16 -3.35 -13.47
N HIS A 28 19.46 -2.69 -14.60
CA HIS A 28 18.81 -2.95 -15.89
C HIS A 28 19.61 -3.83 -16.86
N ALA A 29 20.43 -4.73 -16.35
CA ALA A 29 21.15 -5.65 -17.21
C ALA A 29 21.16 -7.09 -16.66
N ASN A 30 20.01 -7.76 -16.72
CA ASN A 30 19.92 -9.20 -17.01
C ASN A 30 18.46 -9.63 -17.03
N CYS A 31 17.91 -9.91 -18.21
CA CYS A 31 16.53 -10.42 -18.36
C CYS A 31 16.28 -11.79 -17.71
N ALA A 32 17.29 -12.44 -17.15
CA ALA A 32 17.17 -13.75 -16.51
C ALA A 32 16.74 -13.72 -15.04
N ASN A 33 16.81 -12.58 -14.33
CA ASN A 33 16.55 -12.50 -12.88
C ASN A 33 15.23 -11.84 -12.47
N LEU A 34 14.40 -11.37 -13.38
CA LEU A 34 13.16 -10.65 -13.05
C LEU A 34 12.09 -11.52 -12.36
N MET A 35 12.09 -12.82 -12.59
CA MET A 35 11.09 -13.75 -12.01
C MET A 35 11.17 -13.87 -10.49
N ASN A 36 12.31 -13.58 -9.90
CA ASN A 36 12.58 -13.74 -8.47
C ASN A 36 12.33 -12.48 -7.65
N ASP A 37 12.21 -11.33 -8.30
CA ASP A 37 12.23 -10.03 -7.63
C ASP A 37 11.12 -9.92 -6.59
N ALA A 38 9.89 -10.31 -6.91
CA ALA A 38 8.77 -10.20 -5.98
C ALA A 38 8.94 -11.07 -4.72
N LEU A 39 9.51 -12.28 -4.88
CA LEU A 39 9.81 -13.18 -3.76
C LEU A 39 10.91 -12.61 -2.87
N LEU A 40 12.01 -12.17 -3.48
CA LEU A 40 13.16 -11.61 -2.78
C LEU A 40 12.80 -10.28 -2.10
N ASP A 41 12.03 -9.43 -2.76
CA ASP A 41 11.57 -8.17 -2.17
C ASP A 41 10.65 -8.38 -0.97
N HIS A 42 9.79 -9.39 -1.02
CA HIS A 42 8.89 -9.69 0.07
C HIS A 42 9.61 -10.29 1.29
N PHE A 43 10.37 -11.36 1.07
CA PHE A 43 11.01 -12.10 2.16
C PHE A 43 12.39 -11.57 2.55
N ARG A 44 13.12 -10.96 1.61
CA ARG A 44 14.55 -10.61 1.84
C ARG A 44 15.35 -11.83 2.28
N CYS A 45 15.08 -12.96 1.64
CA CYS A 45 15.76 -14.24 1.84
C CYS A 45 17.02 -14.34 0.95
N PRO A 46 17.88 -15.37 1.12
CA PRO A 46 19.04 -15.56 0.25
C PRO A 46 18.66 -15.71 -1.22
N GLU A 47 19.37 -15.04 -2.10
CA GLU A 47 19.12 -15.04 -3.55
C GLU A 47 19.19 -16.45 -4.17
N THR A 48 20.02 -17.32 -3.60
CA THR A 48 20.19 -18.72 -4.06
C THR A 48 18.93 -19.57 -3.94
N LEU A 49 17.95 -19.11 -3.14
CA LEU A 49 16.70 -19.84 -2.96
C LEU A 49 15.75 -19.69 -4.15
N ALA A 50 15.92 -18.67 -4.94
CA ALA A 50 14.98 -18.28 -5.99
C ALA A 50 15.51 -18.67 -7.39
N ASP A 51 15.84 -19.94 -7.60
CA ASP A 51 16.16 -20.45 -8.93
C ASP A 51 14.85 -20.80 -9.68
N LEU A 52 14.24 -19.75 -10.26
CA LEU A 52 12.97 -19.83 -10.99
C LEU A 52 13.18 -19.66 -12.49
N SER A 53 12.46 -20.46 -13.29
CA SER A 53 12.43 -20.32 -14.74
C SER A 53 11.02 -20.52 -15.30
N LEU A 54 10.79 -20.09 -16.54
CA LEU A 54 9.52 -20.34 -17.22
C LEU A 54 9.45 -21.77 -17.75
N ALA A 55 8.28 -22.40 -17.60
CA ALA A 55 7.99 -23.72 -18.16
C ALA A 55 7.70 -23.70 -19.67
N GLY A 56 7.71 -22.54 -20.32
CA GLY A 56 7.47 -22.37 -21.75
C GLY A 56 7.28 -20.92 -22.13
N GLU A 57 6.98 -20.66 -23.40
CA GLU A 57 6.70 -19.31 -23.90
C GLU A 57 5.35 -18.80 -23.38
N LEU A 58 5.32 -17.56 -22.88
CA LEU A 58 4.11 -16.92 -22.37
C LEU A 58 3.19 -16.50 -23.53
N CYS A 59 1.89 -16.71 -23.37
CA CYS A 59 0.89 -16.18 -24.29
C CYS A 59 0.98 -14.64 -24.40
N PRO A 60 0.62 -14.05 -25.54
CA PRO A 60 0.73 -12.59 -25.74
C PRO A 60 -0.21 -11.78 -24.85
N GLU A 61 -1.43 -12.27 -24.62
CA GLU A 61 -2.48 -11.57 -23.89
C GLU A 61 -2.57 -12.05 -22.43
N PRO A 62 -2.72 -11.12 -21.46
CA PRO A 62 -2.94 -11.46 -20.07
C PRO A 62 -4.40 -11.88 -19.83
N GLY A 63 -4.63 -12.64 -18.77
CA GLY A 63 -5.98 -12.97 -18.30
C GLY A 63 -5.95 -13.68 -16.96
N TYR A 64 -7.10 -14.21 -16.55
CA TYR A 64 -7.29 -14.82 -15.25
C TYR A 64 -7.05 -16.33 -15.28
N PHE A 65 -6.42 -16.82 -14.23
CA PHE A 65 -6.22 -18.24 -13.90
C PHE A 65 -6.07 -18.38 -12.38
N THR A 66 -6.00 -19.59 -11.86
CA THR A 66 -5.69 -19.81 -10.43
C THR A 66 -4.33 -20.48 -10.27
N PHE A 67 -3.73 -20.26 -9.11
CA PHE A 67 -2.53 -20.96 -8.65
C PHE A 67 -2.87 -21.69 -7.35
N GLY A 68 -3.39 -22.91 -7.51
CA GLY A 68 -4.11 -23.65 -6.50
C GLY A 68 -5.54 -23.12 -6.32
N GLU A 69 -6.24 -23.61 -5.29
CA GLU A 69 -7.67 -23.36 -5.09
C GLU A 69 -8.01 -21.92 -4.66
N ASP A 70 -7.06 -21.21 -4.07
CA ASP A 70 -7.29 -19.98 -3.29
C ASP A 70 -6.53 -18.73 -3.77
N ALA A 71 -5.75 -18.82 -4.87
CA ALA A 71 -5.01 -17.67 -5.40
C ALA A 71 -5.42 -17.38 -6.86
N VAL A 72 -6.25 -16.33 -7.03
CA VAL A 72 -6.61 -15.83 -8.37
C VAL A 72 -5.49 -14.94 -8.91
N CYS A 73 -4.95 -15.33 -10.05
CA CYS A 73 -3.87 -14.63 -10.73
C CYS A 73 -4.39 -13.88 -11.95
N TYR A 74 -3.72 -12.78 -12.30
CA TYR A 74 -3.95 -12.06 -13.55
C TYR A 74 -2.63 -11.75 -14.24
N GLY A 75 -2.44 -12.30 -15.43
CA GLY A 75 -1.25 -12.08 -16.25
C GLY A 75 -1.13 -13.09 -17.39
N ARG A 76 0.09 -13.23 -17.90
CA ARG A 76 0.39 -14.14 -19.00
C ARG A 76 0.83 -15.50 -18.47
N SER A 77 0.43 -16.57 -19.16
CA SER A 77 0.83 -17.94 -18.83
C SER A 77 1.33 -18.68 -20.07
N SER A 78 2.12 -19.75 -19.87
CA SER A 78 2.57 -20.64 -20.95
C SER A 78 1.54 -21.74 -21.25
N VAL A 79 0.41 -21.78 -20.55
CA VAL A 79 -0.60 -22.84 -20.66
C VAL A 79 -1.94 -22.28 -21.07
N GLY A 80 -2.25 -22.41 -22.36
CA GLY A 80 -3.57 -22.11 -22.91
C GLY A 80 -3.97 -20.64 -22.92
N GLY A 81 -5.11 -20.32 -23.55
CA GLY A 81 -5.67 -18.97 -23.54
C GLY A 81 -6.21 -18.59 -22.16
N PRO A 82 -5.92 -17.39 -21.67
CA PRO A 82 -6.39 -16.93 -20.36
C PRO A 82 -7.88 -16.59 -20.39
N ALA A 83 -8.57 -16.74 -19.25
CA ALA A 83 -9.95 -16.27 -19.10
C ALA A 83 -9.98 -14.74 -19.03
N THR A 84 -10.98 -14.13 -19.66
CA THR A 84 -11.14 -12.66 -19.71
C THR A 84 -11.85 -12.09 -18.48
N VAL A 85 -12.49 -12.93 -17.67
CA VAL A 85 -13.29 -12.52 -16.50
C VAL A 85 -12.90 -13.38 -15.30
N ALA A 86 -12.75 -12.74 -14.15
CA ALA A 86 -12.61 -13.45 -12.87
C ALA A 86 -13.95 -14.12 -12.50
N GLY A 87 -13.92 -15.41 -12.16
CA GLY A 87 -15.13 -16.15 -11.80
C GLY A 87 -14.85 -17.61 -11.51
N ASN A 88 -15.92 -18.38 -11.36
CA ASN A 88 -15.83 -19.82 -11.16
C ASN A 88 -15.31 -20.53 -12.42
N GLY A 89 -14.51 -21.59 -12.23
CA GLY A 89 -14.01 -22.41 -13.32
C GLY A 89 -12.75 -21.89 -14.01
N LEU A 90 -12.00 -21.00 -13.35
CA LEU A 90 -10.65 -20.65 -13.82
C LEU A 90 -9.75 -21.88 -13.82
N ARG A 91 -8.86 -21.95 -14.82
CA ARG A 91 -7.89 -23.02 -14.91
C ARG A 91 -6.86 -22.91 -13.80
N ASP A 92 -6.66 -23.98 -13.05
CA ASP A 92 -5.57 -24.08 -12.07
C ASP A 92 -4.25 -24.42 -12.79
N LEU A 93 -3.26 -23.57 -12.63
CA LEU A 93 -1.92 -23.74 -13.21
C LEU A 93 -0.91 -24.40 -12.26
N SER A 94 -1.27 -24.71 -11.03
CA SER A 94 -0.37 -25.36 -10.07
C SER A 94 0.10 -26.74 -10.54
N GLN A 95 -0.75 -27.46 -11.29
CA GLN A 95 -0.43 -28.79 -11.85
C GLN A 95 0.62 -28.75 -12.99
N TYR A 96 0.93 -27.58 -13.53
CA TYR A 96 1.94 -27.42 -14.60
C TYR A 96 3.29 -26.95 -14.07
N VAL A 97 3.43 -26.87 -12.75
CA VAL A 97 4.72 -26.58 -12.11
C VAL A 97 5.57 -27.84 -12.14
N THR A 98 6.82 -27.70 -12.58
CA THR A 98 7.80 -28.80 -12.62
C THR A 98 9.11 -28.34 -11.99
N ALA A 99 9.95 -29.27 -11.59
CA ALA A 99 11.31 -29.02 -11.13
C ALA A 99 12.31 -29.75 -12.03
N ASP A 100 13.45 -29.11 -12.29
CA ASP A 100 14.57 -29.64 -13.02
C ASP A 100 15.83 -29.42 -12.17
N GLY A 101 16.22 -30.47 -11.42
CA GLY A 101 17.18 -30.32 -10.33
C GLY A 101 16.66 -29.36 -9.27
N SER A 102 17.43 -28.31 -8.97
CA SER A 102 17.06 -27.25 -8.02
C SER A 102 16.22 -26.11 -8.63
N THR A 103 16.09 -26.07 -9.96
CA THR A 103 15.36 -25.03 -10.69
C THR A 103 13.86 -25.33 -10.72
N LEU A 104 13.04 -24.42 -10.22
CA LEU A 104 11.59 -24.50 -10.28
C LEU A 104 11.08 -23.87 -11.59
N LYS A 105 10.40 -24.67 -12.42
CA LYS A 105 9.79 -24.21 -13.69
C LYS A 105 8.32 -23.89 -13.47
N LEU A 106 7.96 -22.60 -13.65
CA LEU A 106 6.61 -22.08 -13.46
C LEU A 106 5.94 -21.78 -14.80
N PRO A 107 4.62 -22.02 -14.94
CA PRO A 107 3.88 -21.70 -16.16
C PRO A 107 3.56 -20.20 -16.30
N PHE A 108 4.02 -19.36 -15.42
CA PHE A 108 3.86 -17.90 -15.39
C PHE A 108 5.04 -17.26 -14.65
N ASP A 109 5.20 -15.96 -14.83
CA ASP A 109 6.16 -15.15 -14.07
C ASP A 109 5.50 -14.59 -12.78
N PRO A 110 5.92 -15.05 -11.58
CA PRO A 110 5.33 -14.59 -10.32
C PRO A 110 5.48 -13.08 -10.10
N SER A 111 6.59 -12.49 -10.50
CA SER A 111 6.85 -11.06 -10.35
C SER A 111 5.91 -10.24 -11.22
N GLN A 112 5.63 -10.69 -12.46
CA GLN A 112 4.64 -10.07 -13.33
C GLN A 112 3.23 -10.16 -12.75
N ILE A 113 2.83 -11.33 -12.21
CA ILE A 113 1.51 -11.52 -11.61
C ILE A 113 1.33 -10.58 -10.40
N VAL A 114 2.33 -10.55 -9.51
CA VAL A 114 2.30 -9.70 -8.31
C VAL A 114 2.22 -8.21 -8.70
N ASP A 115 3.02 -7.74 -9.67
CA ASP A 115 2.95 -6.36 -10.15
C ASP A 115 1.59 -6.02 -10.79
N ASN A 116 1.01 -6.94 -11.56
CA ASN A 116 -0.31 -6.76 -12.15
C ASN A 116 -1.41 -6.64 -11.09
N LEU A 117 -1.37 -7.45 -10.03
CA LEU A 117 -2.33 -7.39 -8.93
C LEU A 117 -2.16 -6.09 -8.13
N ARG A 118 -0.94 -5.76 -7.72
CA ARG A 118 -0.62 -4.56 -6.94
C ARG A 118 -0.98 -3.26 -7.65
N ARG A 119 -0.87 -3.24 -8.97
CA ARG A 119 -1.24 -2.08 -9.81
C ARG A 119 -2.66 -2.16 -10.38
N GLU A 120 -3.45 -3.12 -9.94
CA GLU A 120 -4.85 -3.27 -10.35
C GLU A 120 -5.05 -3.39 -11.88
N ARG A 121 -4.07 -3.94 -12.61
CA ARG A 121 -4.17 -4.06 -14.08
C ARG A 121 -5.31 -4.98 -14.52
N TYR A 122 -5.75 -5.87 -13.65
CA TYR A 122 -6.90 -6.74 -13.85
C TYR A 122 -8.24 -5.97 -13.82
N ALA A 123 -8.32 -4.85 -13.12
CA ALA A 123 -9.55 -4.09 -12.92
C ALA A 123 -9.98 -3.29 -14.17
N VAL A 124 -9.06 -3.04 -15.11
CA VAL A 124 -9.32 -2.22 -16.30
C VAL A 124 -10.16 -2.95 -17.34
N ILE A 125 -10.12 -4.29 -17.38
CA ILE A 125 -10.68 -5.11 -18.46
C ILE A 125 -12.15 -5.52 -18.24
N GLY A 126 -12.65 -5.52 -17.00
CA GLY A 126 -13.94 -6.14 -16.67
C GLY A 126 -15.12 -5.21 -16.38
N HIS A 127 -14.94 -3.90 -16.22
CA HIS A 127 -15.93 -3.06 -15.53
C HIS A 127 -16.56 -1.93 -16.36
N ASN A 128 -16.46 -1.96 -17.68
CA ASN A 128 -17.04 -0.91 -18.55
C ASN A 128 -18.55 -1.01 -18.77
N ASN A 129 -19.28 -1.94 -18.18
CA ASN A 129 -20.70 -2.17 -18.46
C ASN A 129 -21.69 -1.52 -17.49
N SER A 130 -21.26 -0.77 -16.48
CA SER A 130 -22.22 -0.01 -15.68
C SER A 130 -22.42 1.38 -16.28
N ILE A 131 -23.67 1.74 -16.55
CA ILE A 131 -24.10 3.07 -17.03
C ILE A 131 -23.57 4.18 -16.10
N VAL A 132 -23.35 3.87 -14.80
CA VAL A 132 -22.83 4.78 -13.78
C VAL A 132 -21.31 5.01 -13.91
N SER A 133 -20.57 4.11 -14.54
CA SER A 133 -19.12 4.25 -14.78
C SER A 133 -18.78 5.17 -15.96
N SER A 134 -19.77 5.61 -16.76
CA SER A 134 -19.51 6.54 -17.86
C SER A 134 -19.01 7.88 -17.32
N LYS A 135 -17.93 8.40 -17.89
CA LYS A 135 -17.34 9.71 -17.54
C LYS A 135 -18.40 10.83 -17.57
N ALA A 136 -19.39 10.74 -18.46
CA ALA A 136 -20.46 11.72 -18.60
C ALA A 136 -21.45 11.71 -17.42
N VAL A 137 -21.89 10.53 -16.99
CA VAL A 137 -22.79 10.38 -15.83
C VAL A 137 -22.09 10.81 -14.55
N ARG A 138 -20.82 10.44 -14.39
CA ARG A 138 -19.98 10.87 -13.25
C ARG A 138 -19.87 12.40 -13.23
N LYS A 139 -19.54 13.03 -14.35
CA LYS A 139 -19.42 14.49 -14.46
C LYS A 139 -20.75 15.21 -14.19
N LEU A 140 -21.87 14.66 -14.66
CA LEU A 140 -23.21 15.18 -14.37
C LEU A 140 -23.54 15.07 -12.89
N TYR A 141 -23.31 13.90 -12.28
CA TYR A 141 -23.52 13.69 -10.84
C TYR A 141 -22.74 14.72 -9.99
N TYR A 142 -21.46 14.95 -10.30
CA TYR A 142 -20.66 15.92 -9.53
C TYR A 142 -21.06 17.38 -9.74
N ARG A 143 -21.67 17.71 -10.89
CA ARG A 143 -22.28 19.03 -11.11
C ARG A 143 -23.53 19.25 -10.26
N VAL A 144 -24.35 18.24 -10.11
CA VAL A 144 -25.63 18.32 -9.39
C VAL A 144 -25.45 18.07 -7.88
N ARG A 145 -24.41 17.35 -7.50
CA ARG A 145 -24.09 16.95 -6.09
C ARG A 145 -24.16 18.09 -5.07
N PRO A 146 -23.67 19.33 -5.33
CA PRO A 146 -23.74 20.41 -4.34
C PRO A 146 -25.18 20.81 -3.95
N VAL A 147 -26.14 20.61 -4.86
CA VAL A 147 -27.56 20.95 -4.64
C VAL A 147 -28.40 19.77 -4.14
N LEU A 148 -27.82 18.55 -4.13
CA LEU A 148 -28.51 17.37 -3.63
C LEU A 148 -28.43 17.28 -2.10
N PRO A 149 -29.56 17.01 -1.41
CA PRO A 149 -29.57 16.70 0.03
C PRO A 149 -28.64 15.52 0.35
N VAL A 150 -28.04 15.55 1.55
CA VAL A 150 -27.10 14.51 2.01
C VAL A 150 -27.74 13.11 1.98
N SER A 151 -29.01 12.99 2.36
CA SER A 151 -29.77 11.74 2.33
C SER A 151 -29.89 11.15 0.93
N VAL A 152 -30.14 12.01 -0.07
CA VAL A 152 -30.22 11.60 -1.48
C VAL A 152 -28.87 11.13 -1.98
N ARG A 153 -27.79 11.84 -1.65
CA ARG A 153 -26.43 11.43 -2.01
C ARG A 153 -26.04 10.07 -1.43
N LYS A 154 -26.32 9.84 -0.14
CA LYS A 154 -26.09 8.56 0.53
C LYS A 154 -26.92 7.43 -0.12
N HIS A 155 -28.16 7.70 -0.47
CA HIS A 155 -29.02 6.72 -1.16
C HIS A 155 -28.48 6.35 -2.54
N MET A 156 -28.07 7.35 -3.34
CA MET A 156 -27.46 7.11 -4.66
C MET A 156 -26.17 6.29 -4.56
N GLN A 157 -25.34 6.54 -3.58
CA GLN A 157 -24.11 5.76 -3.37
C GLN A 157 -24.42 4.32 -2.97
N ARG A 158 -25.37 4.09 -2.06
CA ARG A 158 -25.83 2.71 -1.73
C ARG A 158 -26.36 1.98 -2.96
N LEU A 159 -27.11 2.67 -3.82
CA LEU A 159 -27.59 2.08 -5.08
C LEU A 159 -26.45 1.76 -6.05
N SER A 160 -25.45 2.63 -6.16
CA SER A 160 -24.30 2.37 -7.05
C SER A 160 -23.42 1.21 -6.59
N LEU A 161 -23.40 0.96 -5.29
CA LEU A 161 -22.62 -0.12 -4.66
C LEU A 161 -23.46 -1.36 -4.34
N ARG A 162 -24.76 -1.41 -4.75
CA ARG A 162 -25.67 -2.52 -4.33
C ARG A 162 -25.17 -3.92 -4.65
N ASN A 163 -24.41 -4.08 -5.73
CA ASN A 163 -23.89 -5.36 -6.20
C ASN A 163 -22.46 -5.65 -5.70
N TRP A 164 -21.97 -4.93 -4.69
CA TRP A 164 -20.61 -5.14 -4.19
C TRP A 164 -20.32 -6.56 -3.70
N ARG A 165 -21.36 -7.28 -3.21
CA ARG A 165 -21.24 -8.67 -2.76
C ARG A 165 -21.12 -9.69 -3.89
N GLU A 166 -21.43 -9.30 -5.12
CA GLU A 166 -21.33 -10.13 -6.33
C GLU A 166 -19.90 -10.10 -6.93
N LEU A 167 -19.03 -9.25 -6.40
CA LEU A 167 -17.63 -9.19 -6.82
C LEU A 167 -16.88 -10.38 -6.21
N HIS A 168 -16.42 -11.28 -7.07
CA HIS A 168 -15.69 -12.48 -6.66
C HIS A 168 -14.19 -12.23 -6.44
N PHE A 169 -13.66 -11.15 -7.01
CA PHE A 169 -12.23 -10.80 -6.90
C PHE A 169 -12.05 -9.27 -6.96
N PRO A 170 -11.21 -8.69 -6.08
CA PRO A 170 -10.50 -9.32 -4.95
C PRO A 170 -11.42 -9.97 -3.91
N VAL A 171 -10.87 -10.75 -2.97
CA VAL A 171 -11.64 -11.36 -1.89
C VAL A 171 -11.96 -10.33 -0.81
N TRP A 172 -13.23 -10.21 -0.41
CA TRP A 172 -13.65 -9.33 0.67
C TRP A 172 -13.85 -10.12 1.98
N PRO A 173 -13.54 -9.60 3.18
CA PRO A 173 -13.16 -8.21 3.49
C PRO A 173 -11.67 -7.92 3.43
N VAL A 174 -10.80 -8.88 3.23
CA VAL A 174 -9.35 -8.75 3.05
C VAL A 174 -8.88 -9.75 2.01
N ASP A 175 -8.15 -9.27 1.03
CA ASP A 175 -7.51 -10.12 0.02
C ASP A 175 -6.01 -10.30 0.35
N THR A 176 -5.55 -11.54 0.37
CA THR A 176 -4.16 -11.92 0.60
C THR A 176 -3.59 -12.75 -0.54
N THR A 177 -4.10 -12.53 -1.75
CA THR A 177 -3.71 -13.33 -2.93
C THR A 177 -2.22 -13.20 -3.24
N VAL A 178 -1.66 -12.00 -3.11
CA VAL A 178 -0.22 -11.78 -3.34
C VAL A 178 0.61 -12.59 -2.36
N GLU A 179 0.29 -12.54 -1.06
CA GLU A 179 0.98 -13.31 -0.03
C GLU A 179 0.89 -14.81 -0.31
N ARG A 180 -0.31 -15.30 -0.65
CA ARG A 180 -0.52 -16.73 -0.99
C ARG A 180 0.30 -17.19 -2.19
N ILE A 181 0.40 -16.36 -3.23
CA ILE A 181 1.25 -16.66 -4.41
C ILE A 181 2.71 -16.80 -3.97
N LEU A 182 3.23 -15.81 -3.23
CA LEU A 182 4.62 -15.76 -2.79
C LEU A 182 4.94 -16.91 -1.81
N GLU A 183 4.06 -17.21 -0.87
CA GLU A 183 4.19 -18.33 0.06
C GLU A 183 4.23 -19.68 -0.69
N LYS A 184 3.34 -19.89 -1.68
CA LYS A 184 3.32 -21.11 -2.51
C LYS A 184 4.59 -21.25 -3.33
N VAL A 185 5.05 -20.17 -3.96
CA VAL A 185 6.31 -20.18 -4.72
C VAL A 185 7.48 -20.54 -3.80
N LEU A 186 7.54 -19.96 -2.59
CA LEU A 186 8.59 -20.27 -1.62
C LEU A 186 8.53 -21.74 -1.18
N VAL A 187 7.35 -22.27 -0.85
CA VAL A 187 7.19 -23.70 -0.50
C VAL A 187 7.66 -24.62 -1.61
N LEU A 188 7.31 -24.31 -2.86
CA LEU A 188 7.72 -25.10 -4.02
C LEU A 188 9.24 -25.04 -4.26
N ALA A 189 9.85 -23.86 -4.12
CA ALA A 189 11.28 -23.66 -4.22
C ALA A 189 12.04 -24.43 -3.12
N MET A 190 11.55 -24.36 -1.87
CA MET A 190 12.11 -25.13 -0.75
C MET A 190 12.06 -26.63 -1.02
N LYS A 191 10.94 -27.16 -1.53
CA LYS A 191 10.78 -28.57 -1.87
C LYS A 191 11.72 -28.99 -3.00
N ALA A 192 11.83 -28.18 -4.06
CA ALA A 192 12.71 -28.48 -5.20
C ALA A 192 14.19 -28.54 -4.80
N GLN A 193 14.60 -27.73 -3.81
CA GLN A 193 15.97 -27.68 -3.31
C GLN A 193 16.24 -28.59 -2.09
N GLY A 194 15.22 -29.27 -1.58
CA GLY A 194 15.35 -30.09 -0.38
C GLY A 194 15.66 -29.29 0.91
N ILE A 195 15.20 -28.03 0.96
CA ILE A 195 15.45 -27.11 2.07
C ILE A 195 14.24 -27.14 3.02
N GLU A 196 14.48 -27.45 4.29
CA GLU A 196 13.41 -27.48 5.31
C GLU A 196 13.18 -26.13 5.99
N ARG A 197 14.19 -25.24 5.98
CA ARG A 197 14.16 -23.99 6.72
C ARG A 197 14.93 -22.89 5.98
N VAL A 198 14.29 -21.76 5.75
CA VAL A 198 14.85 -20.60 5.04
C VAL A 198 14.93 -19.39 5.97
N PRO A 199 16.12 -18.79 6.15
CA PRO A 199 16.22 -17.51 6.84
C PRO A 199 15.67 -16.38 5.98
N PHE A 200 15.03 -15.41 6.62
CA PHE A 200 14.59 -14.18 5.96
C PHE A 200 14.58 -13.01 6.94
N ILE A 201 14.57 -11.77 6.45
CA ILE A 201 14.49 -10.60 7.29
C ILE A 201 13.02 -10.39 7.65
N TRP A 202 12.70 -10.39 8.96
CA TRP A 202 11.33 -10.20 9.43
C TRP A 202 10.69 -8.93 8.89
N PHE A 203 9.38 -8.91 8.80
CA PHE A 203 8.63 -7.83 8.14
C PHE A 203 8.70 -6.50 8.90
N TRP A 204 8.68 -6.53 10.24
CA TRP A 204 8.57 -5.34 11.07
C TRP A 204 9.74 -5.20 12.03
N PRO A 205 10.05 -3.94 12.48
CA PRO A 205 11.16 -3.72 13.37
C PRO A 205 10.95 -4.44 14.72
N GLU A 206 12.03 -4.77 15.41
CA GLU A 206 12.06 -5.42 16.72
C GLU A 206 11.24 -6.73 16.79
N GLY A 207 10.96 -7.35 15.64
CA GLY A 207 10.16 -8.57 15.60
C GLY A 207 8.67 -8.36 15.86
N ALA A 208 8.16 -7.14 15.69
CA ALA A 208 6.74 -6.84 15.89
C ALA A 208 5.85 -7.77 15.05
N SER A 209 4.73 -8.21 15.63
CA SER A 209 3.86 -9.23 15.01
C SER A 209 3.13 -8.74 13.78
N SER A 210 2.81 -7.45 13.71
CA SER A 210 2.14 -6.73 12.62
C SER A 210 2.36 -5.23 12.82
N CYS A 211 1.90 -4.42 11.88
CA CYS A 211 1.96 -2.96 11.97
C CYS A 211 0.56 -2.36 11.89
N VAL A 212 0.30 -1.27 12.63
CA VAL A 212 -0.93 -0.49 12.57
C VAL A 212 -0.62 0.98 12.32
N ILE A 213 -1.31 1.58 11.35
CA ILE A 213 -1.33 3.02 11.12
C ILE A 213 -2.75 3.55 11.17
N VAL A 214 -2.94 4.71 11.80
CA VAL A 214 -4.22 5.45 11.84
C VAL A 214 -4.06 6.74 11.06
N THR A 215 -4.96 6.99 10.11
CA THR A 215 -4.93 8.18 9.27
C THR A 215 -6.28 8.89 9.28
N HIS A 216 -6.25 10.24 9.25
CA HIS A 216 -7.43 11.09 9.29
C HIS A 216 -7.53 11.92 8.03
N ASP A 217 -8.60 11.72 7.25
CA ASP A 217 -8.87 12.50 6.06
C ASP A 217 -9.72 13.73 6.44
N VAL A 218 -9.08 14.91 6.42
CA VAL A 218 -9.73 16.19 6.80
C VAL A 218 -10.35 16.82 5.56
N GLU A 219 -11.61 16.48 5.28
CA GLU A 219 -12.25 16.81 4.00
C GLU A 219 -13.14 18.05 4.03
N THR A 220 -13.53 18.51 5.21
CA THR A 220 -14.51 19.59 5.37
C THR A 220 -14.08 20.62 6.40
N LYS A 221 -14.76 21.80 6.38
CA LYS A 221 -14.59 22.81 7.45
C LYS A 221 -15.02 22.28 8.83
N ALA A 222 -15.98 21.37 8.87
CA ALA A 222 -16.41 20.74 10.11
C ALA A 222 -15.32 19.79 10.63
N GLY A 223 -14.76 18.96 9.75
CA GLY A 223 -13.62 18.09 10.06
C GLY A 223 -12.43 18.89 10.57
N LEU A 224 -12.06 19.98 9.88
CA LEU A 224 -10.96 20.86 10.31
C LEU A 224 -11.13 21.35 11.76
N ARG A 225 -12.35 21.77 12.14
CA ARG A 225 -12.64 22.24 13.51
C ARG A 225 -12.58 21.13 14.55
N SER A 226 -12.75 19.89 14.14
CA SER A 226 -12.76 18.73 15.03
C SER A 226 -11.38 18.12 15.25
N VAL A 227 -10.35 18.52 14.48
CA VAL A 227 -9.01 17.91 14.50
C VAL A 227 -8.39 17.96 15.90
N GLN A 228 -8.42 19.08 16.62
CA GLN A 228 -7.80 19.15 17.96
C GLN A 228 -8.44 18.17 18.93
N ARG A 229 -9.78 18.08 18.94
CA ARG A 229 -10.50 17.11 19.76
C ARG A 229 -10.14 15.68 19.39
N LEU A 230 -9.96 15.40 18.10
CA LEU A 230 -9.57 14.07 17.62
C LEU A 230 -8.15 13.71 18.07
N ILE A 231 -7.21 14.65 17.97
CA ILE A 231 -5.85 14.47 18.50
C ILE A 231 -5.88 14.09 19.99
N ASP A 232 -6.67 14.83 20.79
CA ASP A 232 -6.77 14.57 22.23
C ASP A 232 -7.35 13.18 22.52
N ILE A 233 -8.28 12.69 21.67
CA ILE A 233 -8.83 11.32 21.76
C ILE A 233 -7.76 10.30 21.42
N ASP A 234 -7.05 10.44 20.31
CA ASP A 234 -6.01 9.49 19.88
C ASP A 234 -4.88 9.39 20.92
N GLU A 235 -4.43 10.53 21.44
CA GLU A 235 -3.39 10.59 22.45
C GLU A 235 -3.80 9.96 23.79
N ALA A 236 -5.10 10.02 24.15
CA ALA A 236 -5.61 9.33 25.35
C ALA A 236 -5.40 7.81 25.28
N PHE A 237 -5.28 7.23 24.08
CA PHE A 237 -4.93 5.82 23.83
C PHE A 237 -3.46 5.62 23.45
N ALA A 238 -2.62 6.68 23.58
CA ALA A 238 -1.23 6.70 23.15
C ALA A 238 -1.04 6.29 21.67
N ILE A 239 -1.97 6.70 20.81
CA ILE A 239 -1.94 6.48 19.37
C ILE A 239 -1.55 7.79 18.67
N LYS A 240 -0.55 7.73 17.80
CA LYS A 240 -0.18 8.82 16.91
C LYS A 240 -0.83 8.59 15.55
N ALA A 241 -1.46 9.62 15.00
CA ALA A 241 -2.13 9.56 13.71
C ALA A 241 -1.53 10.54 12.69
N SER A 242 -1.78 10.27 11.42
CA SER A 242 -1.40 11.13 10.30
C SER A 242 -2.65 11.84 9.74
N TYR A 243 -2.53 13.14 9.46
CA TYR A 243 -3.63 14.00 9.01
C TYR A 243 -3.44 14.36 7.54
N GLN A 244 -4.41 13.95 6.70
CA GLN A 244 -4.43 14.16 5.26
C GLN A 244 -5.21 15.45 4.99
N ILE A 245 -4.51 16.52 4.56
CA ILE A 245 -5.05 17.87 4.44
C ILE A 245 -5.31 18.20 2.97
N ILE A 246 -6.53 18.67 2.65
CA ILE A 246 -6.89 19.16 1.33
C ILE A 246 -6.37 20.59 1.16
N PRO A 247 -5.48 20.86 0.18
CA PRO A 247 -4.86 22.19 0.05
C PRO A 247 -5.78 23.28 -0.46
N GLN A 248 -6.82 22.96 -1.24
CA GLN A 248 -7.65 23.94 -1.95
C GLN A 248 -9.15 23.67 -1.84
N LYS A 249 -9.96 24.70 -2.05
CA LYS A 249 -11.42 24.68 -2.23
C LYS A 249 -12.26 24.42 -0.98
N GLN A 250 -11.90 23.46 -0.14
CA GLN A 250 -12.76 23.06 0.99
C GLN A 250 -12.63 24.02 2.18
N TYR A 251 -11.41 24.38 2.48
CA TYR A 251 -10.99 25.28 3.56
C TYR A 251 -9.58 25.81 3.26
N ALA A 252 -9.09 26.71 4.10
CA ALA A 252 -7.69 27.12 4.10
C ALA A 252 -7.05 26.58 5.39
N ALA A 253 -6.06 25.74 5.26
CA ALA A 253 -5.23 25.31 6.39
C ALA A 253 -4.16 26.40 6.63
N SER A 254 -4.20 27.04 7.79
CA SER A 254 -3.17 28.00 8.19
C SER A 254 -1.89 27.28 8.62
N GLU A 255 -0.76 27.98 8.55
CA GLU A 255 0.51 27.43 9.06
C GLU A 255 0.44 27.12 10.56
N ASP A 256 -0.24 27.95 11.36
CA ASP A 256 -0.47 27.71 12.78
C ASP A 256 -1.25 26.39 13.01
N PHE A 257 -2.25 26.12 12.17
CA PHE A 257 -2.99 24.86 12.23
C PHE A 257 -2.09 23.67 11.91
N LEU A 258 -1.30 23.74 10.86
CA LEU A 258 -0.36 22.65 10.49
C LEU A 258 0.70 22.44 11.58
N ASN A 259 1.20 23.53 12.16
CA ASN A 259 2.17 23.50 13.25
C ASN A 259 1.57 22.95 14.55
N SER A 260 0.28 23.19 14.81
CA SER A 260 -0.42 22.60 15.97
C SER A 260 -0.45 21.05 15.93
N ILE A 261 -0.47 20.45 14.73
CA ILE A 261 -0.36 19.02 14.53
C ILE A 261 1.09 18.56 14.69
N ARG A 262 2.02 19.21 13.98
CA ARG A 262 3.44 18.81 13.96
C ARG A 262 4.13 18.93 15.31
N SER A 263 3.81 19.96 16.09
CA SER A 263 4.39 20.20 17.43
C SER A 263 4.08 19.07 18.43
N ARG A 264 3.02 18.29 18.18
CA ARG A 264 2.65 17.11 18.95
C ARG A 264 3.34 15.82 18.42
N GLY A 265 4.25 15.95 17.46
CA GLY A 265 4.96 14.80 16.85
C GLY A 265 4.12 13.99 15.88
N LEU A 266 2.94 14.53 15.51
CA LEU A 266 2.01 13.91 14.55
C LEU A 266 2.43 14.26 13.12
N GLU A 267 1.72 13.71 12.13
CA GLU A 267 2.09 13.83 10.74
C GLU A 267 1.03 14.58 9.91
N VAL A 268 1.50 15.47 9.04
CA VAL A 268 0.68 16.17 8.04
C VAL A 268 1.05 15.70 6.67
N ASN A 269 0.08 15.28 5.88
CA ASN A 269 0.22 14.89 4.48
C ASN A 269 -0.78 15.61 3.59
N VAL A 270 -0.63 15.47 2.28
CA VAL A 270 -1.50 16.09 1.28
C VAL A 270 -2.55 15.10 0.80
N GLN A 271 -3.83 15.53 0.82
CA GLN A 271 -4.93 14.79 0.21
C GLN A 271 -5.43 15.52 -1.04
N ASP A 272 -5.25 14.90 -2.23
CA ASP A 272 -5.67 15.47 -3.50
C ASP A 272 -5.21 16.93 -3.68
N LEU A 273 -5.91 17.72 -4.45
CA LEU A 273 -5.78 19.16 -4.57
C LEU A 273 -7.03 19.90 -4.09
N GLY A 274 -8.20 19.38 -4.38
CA GLY A 274 -9.48 20.01 -4.09
C GLY A 274 -10.65 19.06 -3.88
N HIS A 275 -10.43 17.80 -3.71
CA HIS A 275 -11.42 16.74 -3.42
C HIS A 275 -12.64 16.75 -4.40
N ASP A 276 -12.40 17.10 -5.66
CA ASP A 276 -13.44 17.16 -6.69
C ASP A 276 -13.64 15.84 -7.47
N GLY A 277 -12.75 14.87 -7.27
CA GLY A 277 -12.76 13.56 -7.94
C GLY A 277 -12.27 13.60 -9.38
N ASP A 278 -11.68 14.72 -9.80
CA ASP A 278 -11.22 14.93 -11.18
C ASP A 278 -9.71 14.75 -11.36
N LEU A 279 -8.96 14.42 -10.28
CA LEU A 279 -7.50 14.32 -10.32
C LEU A 279 -7.04 13.34 -11.41
N PHE A 280 -7.64 12.14 -11.45
CA PHE A 280 -7.27 11.07 -12.39
C PHE A 280 -8.21 10.96 -13.60
N SER A 281 -8.94 12.02 -13.97
CA SER A 281 -9.88 12.00 -15.08
C SER A 281 -9.19 11.92 -16.45
N ASP A 282 -8.05 12.58 -16.61
CA ASP A 282 -7.18 12.54 -17.78
C ASP A 282 -5.74 12.84 -17.42
N ARG A 283 -4.80 12.30 -18.18
CA ARG A 283 -3.36 12.42 -17.88
C ARG A 283 -2.86 13.88 -17.94
N SER A 284 -3.32 14.67 -18.87
CA SER A 284 -2.88 16.07 -19.01
C SER A 284 -3.36 16.93 -17.84
N GLY A 285 -4.60 16.71 -17.40
CA GLY A 285 -5.18 17.32 -16.20
C GLY A 285 -4.43 16.91 -14.94
N PHE A 286 -4.12 15.62 -14.82
CA PHE A 286 -3.32 15.10 -13.73
C PHE A 286 -1.94 15.77 -13.65
N LEU A 287 -1.19 15.83 -14.76
CA LEU A 287 0.14 16.45 -14.78
C LEU A 287 0.13 17.95 -14.40
N ARG A 288 -0.93 18.68 -14.78
CA ARG A 288 -1.09 20.08 -14.33
C ARG A 288 -1.35 20.16 -12.82
N ARG A 289 -2.20 19.29 -12.27
CA ARG A 289 -2.54 19.25 -10.84
C ARG A 289 -1.37 18.73 -10.00
N ALA A 290 -0.63 17.75 -10.49
CA ALA A 290 0.56 17.18 -9.83
C ALA A 290 1.59 18.27 -9.51
N ARG A 291 1.82 19.26 -10.40
CA ARG A 291 2.70 20.38 -10.12
C ARG A 291 2.25 21.23 -8.92
N LEU A 292 0.94 21.41 -8.77
CA LEU A 292 0.37 22.15 -7.63
C LEU A 292 0.45 21.29 -6.35
N ILE A 293 0.15 20.00 -6.43
CA ILE A 293 0.30 19.06 -5.32
C ILE A 293 1.75 19.05 -4.84
N ASN A 294 2.73 18.95 -5.75
CA ASN A 294 4.15 18.96 -5.41
C ASN A 294 4.58 20.28 -4.72
N ARG A 295 3.95 21.43 -5.08
CA ARG A 295 4.16 22.69 -4.37
C ARG A 295 3.62 22.60 -2.92
N TYR A 296 2.40 22.09 -2.72
CA TYR A 296 1.83 21.94 -1.38
C TYR A 296 2.56 20.91 -0.53
N LEU A 297 3.08 19.83 -1.13
CA LEU A 297 3.94 18.87 -0.42
C LEU A 297 5.15 19.59 0.20
N ARG A 298 5.81 20.48 -0.57
CA ARG A 298 6.94 21.29 -0.06
C ARG A 298 6.51 22.31 0.97
N GLU A 299 5.42 23.06 0.72
CA GLU A 299 4.86 24.05 1.65
C GLU A 299 4.45 23.41 2.97
N TYR A 300 3.87 22.23 2.95
CA TYR A 300 3.45 21.49 4.14
C TYR A 300 4.56 20.63 4.75
N GLY A 301 5.75 20.56 4.16
CA GLY A 301 6.80 19.62 4.59
C GLY A 301 6.33 18.16 4.60
N ALA A 302 5.37 17.83 3.73
CA ALA A 302 4.74 16.53 3.65
C ALA A 302 5.52 15.59 2.74
N GLN A 303 5.53 14.30 3.06
CA GLN A 303 6.15 13.25 2.27
C GLN A 303 5.14 12.25 1.70
N GLY A 304 3.95 12.19 2.28
CA GLY A 304 2.89 11.27 1.91
C GLY A 304 1.76 11.95 1.15
N PHE A 305 1.02 11.13 0.42
CA PHE A 305 -0.12 11.55 -0.39
C PHE A 305 -1.29 10.58 -0.20
N ARG A 306 -2.50 11.13 -0.39
CA ARG A 306 -3.74 10.38 -0.52
C ARG A 306 -4.59 10.97 -1.62
N ALA A 307 -5.08 10.12 -2.52
CA ALA A 307 -6.02 10.52 -3.56
C ALA A 307 -7.42 10.76 -2.97
N GLY A 308 -8.03 11.85 -3.36
CA GLY A 308 -9.42 12.14 -2.98
C GLY A 308 -10.37 11.08 -3.54
N ARG A 309 -11.29 10.61 -2.69
CA ARG A 309 -12.29 9.58 -3.05
C ARG A 309 -11.71 8.27 -3.54
N MET A 310 -10.46 7.98 -3.22
CA MET A 310 -9.75 6.76 -3.62
C MET A 310 -9.73 6.50 -5.14
N TYR A 311 -9.93 7.55 -5.98
CA TYR A 311 -9.64 7.46 -7.41
C TYR A 311 -8.13 7.46 -7.62
N ARG A 312 -7.62 6.53 -8.44
CA ARG A 312 -6.20 6.28 -8.56
C ARG A 312 -5.79 5.79 -9.94
N ASN A 313 -4.54 6.01 -10.28
CA ASN A 313 -3.86 5.39 -11.42
C ASN A 313 -2.37 5.32 -11.08
N ALA A 314 -1.93 4.15 -10.67
CA ALA A 314 -0.56 3.90 -10.22
C ALA A 314 0.50 4.25 -11.28
N ASP A 315 0.17 4.11 -12.58
CA ASP A 315 1.11 4.40 -13.66
C ASP A 315 1.37 5.92 -13.85
N TRP A 316 0.60 6.79 -13.18
CA TRP A 316 0.80 8.24 -13.25
C TRP A 316 1.55 8.80 -12.03
N TYR A 317 1.73 8.01 -10.99
CA TYR A 317 2.26 8.46 -9.69
C TYR A 317 3.67 9.03 -9.76
N GLU A 318 4.49 8.62 -10.73
CA GLU A 318 5.86 9.12 -10.90
C GLU A 318 5.97 10.65 -11.06
N ALA A 319 4.87 11.33 -11.46
CA ALA A 319 4.81 12.79 -11.56
C ALA A 319 4.59 13.48 -10.20
N LEU A 320 4.29 12.73 -9.14
CA LEU A 320 4.17 13.23 -7.78
C LEU A 320 5.54 13.14 -7.07
N ASP A 321 5.89 14.23 -6.37
CA ASP A 321 7.13 14.33 -5.61
C ASP A 321 6.90 13.84 -4.16
N ILE A 322 6.47 12.59 -4.05
CA ILE A 322 6.12 11.94 -2.80
C ILE A 322 7.06 10.79 -2.49
N SER A 323 7.21 10.50 -1.21
CA SER A 323 7.95 9.33 -0.73
C SER A 323 7.03 8.10 -0.65
N TYR A 324 5.77 8.29 -0.25
CA TYR A 324 4.80 7.21 -0.14
C TYR A 324 3.38 7.69 -0.50
N ASP A 325 2.56 6.75 -0.93
CA ASP A 325 1.14 6.90 -1.20
C ASP A 325 0.30 6.01 -0.28
N MET A 326 -0.96 6.37 -0.06
CA MET A 326 -1.90 5.64 0.78
C MET A 326 -3.28 5.56 0.11
N SER A 327 -3.31 5.42 -1.23
CA SER A 327 -4.55 5.56 -2.01
C SER A 327 -5.11 4.25 -2.53
N ILE A 328 -4.34 3.15 -2.54
CA ILE A 328 -4.78 1.90 -3.12
C ILE A 328 -5.37 0.99 -2.02
N PRO A 329 -6.65 0.63 -2.07
CA PRO A 329 -7.23 -0.31 -1.12
C PRO A 329 -6.73 -1.73 -1.39
N ASN A 330 -6.69 -2.55 -0.35
CA ASN A 330 -6.48 -3.98 -0.46
C ASN A 330 -7.60 -4.66 -1.27
N ALA A 331 -8.86 -4.33 -0.93
CA ALA A 331 -10.06 -4.79 -1.61
C ALA A 331 -11.08 -3.65 -1.70
N GLY A 332 -11.27 -3.08 -2.88
CA GLY A 332 -12.03 -1.86 -3.12
C GLY A 332 -13.51 -2.06 -3.41
N HIS A 333 -14.17 -3.05 -2.81
CA HIS A 333 -15.59 -3.37 -3.05
C HIS A 333 -16.54 -2.21 -2.72
N LEU A 334 -16.23 -1.48 -1.66
CA LEU A 334 -17.02 -0.36 -1.14
C LEU A 334 -16.46 1.01 -1.54
N GLU A 335 -15.48 1.02 -2.46
CA GLU A 335 -14.86 2.23 -2.95
C GLU A 335 -15.51 2.70 -4.27
N ALA A 336 -15.38 4.00 -4.54
CA ALA A 336 -15.91 4.60 -5.78
C ALA A 336 -15.23 4.03 -7.04
N GLN A 337 -13.95 3.68 -6.95
CA GLN A 337 -13.23 2.88 -7.93
C GLN A 337 -13.02 1.50 -7.35
N GLN A 338 -13.69 0.51 -7.94
CA GLN A 338 -13.53 -0.89 -7.57
C GLN A 338 -12.14 -1.41 -7.98
N GLY A 339 -11.73 -2.54 -7.44
CA GLY A 339 -10.41 -3.15 -7.60
C GLY A 339 -9.77 -3.41 -6.25
N GLY A 340 -8.45 -3.34 -6.18
CA GLY A 340 -7.64 -3.54 -4.99
C GLY A 340 -6.27 -4.09 -5.31
N CYS A 341 -5.29 -3.87 -4.45
CA CYS A 341 -3.91 -4.32 -4.68
C CYS A 341 -3.66 -5.77 -4.23
N CYS A 342 -4.64 -6.45 -3.66
CA CYS A 342 -4.60 -7.86 -3.26
C CYS A 342 -3.42 -8.22 -2.33
N THR A 343 -2.90 -7.23 -1.58
CA THR A 343 -1.81 -7.41 -0.61
C THR A 343 -2.06 -6.62 0.66
N VAL A 344 -1.59 -7.13 1.78
CA VAL A 344 -1.62 -6.45 3.08
C VAL A 344 -0.25 -5.90 3.49
N PHE A 345 0.72 -5.90 2.59
CA PHE A 345 2.05 -5.35 2.84
C PHE A 345 2.33 -4.11 2.00
N PRO A 346 3.19 -3.21 2.48
CA PRO A 346 3.72 -2.13 1.65
C PRO A 346 4.48 -2.69 0.44
N TYR A 347 4.43 -1.95 -0.68
CA TYR A 347 5.15 -2.33 -1.89
C TYR A 347 5.56 -1.10 -2.71
N PHE A 348 6.57 -1.25 -3.56
CA PHE A 348 7.05 -0.14 -4.38
C PHE A 348 6.32 -0.03 -5.71
N ILE A 349 5.98 1.20 -6.08
CA ILE A 349 5.56 1.62 -7.43
C ILE A 349 6.65 2.57 -7.95
N GLY A 350 7.65 2.04 -8.64
CA GLY A 350 8.85 2.78 -8.94
C GLY A 350 9.57 3.21 -7.66
N LYS A 351 9.77 4.53 -7.46
CA LYS A 351 10.40 5.09 -6.24
C LYS A 351 9.44 5.33 -5.08
N ILE A 352 8.14 5.24 -5.32
CA ILE A 352 7.09 5.54 -4.34
C ILE A 352 6.72 4.26 -3.60
N LEU A 353 6.60 4.33 -2.28
CA LEU A 353 6.09 3.24 -1.47
C LEU A 353 4.57 3.36 -1.33
N GLU A 354 3.83 2.36 -1.76
CA GLU A 354 2.40 2.26 -1.45
C GLU A 354 2.21 1.63 -0.07
N LEU A 355 1.44 2.30 0.79
CA LEU A 355 0.93 1.78 2.06
C LEU A 355 -0.56 1.48 1.88
N PRO A 356 -0.94 0.24 1.55
CA PRO A 356 -2.31 -0.06 1.14
C PRO A 356 -3.31 0.22 2.26
N LEU A 357 -4.51 0.68 1.88
CA LEU A 357 -5.65 0.73 2.78
C LEU A 357 -6.21 -0.68 2.94
N THR A 358 -6.04 -1.26 4.11
CA THR A 358 -6.38 -2.67 4.35
C THR A 358 -7.67 -2.88 5.15
N THR A 359 -8.26 -1.82 5.68
CA THR A 359 -9.53 -1.88 6.41
C THR A 359 -10.60 -1.04 5.74
N THR A 360 -11.86 -1.35 6.02
CA THR A 360 -13.00 -0.56 5.57
C THR A 360 -12.99 0.83 6.21
N GLN A 361 -13.16 1.90 5.41
CA GLN A 361 -13.24 3.26 5.91
C GLN A 361 -14.47 3.44 6.82
N ASP A 362 -14.40 4.35 7.78
CA ASP A 362 -15.50 4.74 8.65
C ASP A 362 -16.75 5.19 7.87
N TYR A 363 -16.56 5.94 6.77
CA TYR A 363 -17.65 6.32 5.86
C TYR A 363 -18.40 5.10 5.32
N SER A 364 -17.67 4.11 4.83
CA SER A 364 -18.26 2.89 4.27
C SER A 364 -18.93 2.05 5.37
N LEU A 365 -18.30 1.95 6.55
CA LEU A 365 -18.86 1.25 7.70
C LEU A 365 -20.19 1.87 8.16
N PHE A 366 -20.20 3.17 8.48
CA PHE A 366 -21.36 3.84 9.06
C PHE A 366 -22.44 4.17 8.02
N HIS A 367 -22.05 4.61 6.82
CA HIS A 367 -23.00 5.17 5.86
C HIS A 367 -23.40 4.25 4.71
N ILE A 368 -22.56 3.29 4.34
CA ILE A 368 -22.90 2.31 3.29
C ILE A 368 -23.46 1.04 3.93
N LEU A 369 -22.71 0.44 4.86
CA LEU A 369 -23.14 -0.78 5.56
C LEU A 369 -24.16 -0.50 6.66
N GLY A 370 -24.12 0.68 7.28
CA GLY A 370 -24.99 1.04 8.40
C GLY A 370 -24.60 0.36 9.70
N GLU A 371 -23.34 -0.07 9.79
CA GLU A 371 -22.81 -0.80 10.94
C GLU A 371 -22.15 0.17 11.93
N TYR A 372 -22.54 0.07 13.20
CA TYR A 372 -22.01 0.85 14.31
C TYR A 372 -21.44 -0.09 15.38
N SER A 373 -20.51 -0.94 14.96
CA SER A 373 -19.68 -1.80 15.82
C SER A 373 -18.28 -1.89 15.23
N ILE A 374 -17.31 -2.40 16.01
CA ILE A 374 -15.96 -2.66 15.53
C ILE A 374 -15.78 -4.08 14.97
N ASP A 375 -16.86 -4.85 14.82
CA ASP A 375 -16.76 -6.29 14.50
C ASP A 375 -16.15 -6.54 13.13
N LEU A 376 -16.52 -5.74 12.12
CA LEU A 376 -15.88 -5.83 10.79
C LEU A 376 -14.39 -5.48 10.87
N TRP A 377 -14.04 -4.41 11.57
CA TRP A 377 -12.63 -4.03 11.76
C TRP A 377 -11.83 -5.11 12.51
N LYS A 378 -12.40 -5.69 13.58
CA LYS A 378 -11.76 -6.83 14.28
C LYS A 378 -11.51 -8.01 13.35
N LYS A 379 -12.51 -8.36 12.51
CA LYS A 379 -12.35 -9.42 11.52
C LYS A 379 -11.25 -9.11 10.53
N GLN A 380 -11.18 -7.88 10.01
CA GLN A 380 -10.13 -7.46 9.08
C GLN A 380 -8.76 -7.48 9.76
N ILE A 381 -8.64 -6.93 10.97
CA ILE A 381 -7.40 -6.97 11.76
C ILE A 381 -6.92 -8.42 11.93
N ALA A 382 -7.81 -9.35 12.34
CA ALA A 382 -7.43 -10.74 12.53
C ALA A 382 -6.88 -11.37 11.26
N LEU A 383 -7.55 -11.21 10.10
CA LEU A 383 -7.11 -11.73 8.81
C LEU A 383 -5.76 -11.13 8.34
N ILE A 384 -5.55 -9.83 8.60
CA ILE A 384 -4.30 -9.15 8.27
C ILE A 384 -3.16 -9.64 9.17
N MET A 385 -3.42 -9.78 10.47
CA MET A 385 -2.44 -10.27 11.44
C MET A 385 -2.04 -11.74 11.23
N GLU A 386 -2.91 -12.59 10.66
CA GLU A 386 -2.55 -13.94 10.22
C GLU A 386 -1.43 -13.94 9.20
N LYS A 387 -1.30 -12.87 8.42
CA LYS A 387 -0.23 -12.66 7.43
C LYS A 387 0.89 -11.74 7.94
N HIS A 388 0.82 -11.29 9.20
CA HIS A 388 1.77 -10.29 9.75
C HIS A 388 1.74 -8.96 8.99
N GLY A 389 0.61 -8.58 8.39
CA GLY A 389 0.48 -7.45 7.47
C GLY A 389 0.38 -6.08 8.14
N LEU A 390 0.20 -5.06 7.31
CA LEU A 390 -0.10 -3.68 7.68
C LEU A 390 -1.61 -3.50 7.85
N VAL A 391 -2.06 -3.13 9.03
CA VAL A 391 -3.43 -2.67 9.30
C VAL A 391 -3.47 -1.15 9.12
N SER A 392 -4.22 -0.66 8.16
CA SER A 392 -4.30 0.77 7.82
C SER A 392 -5.74 1.25 7.89
N PHE A 393 -5.98 2.30 8.70
CA PHE A 393 -7.30 2.89 8.89
C PHE A 393 -7.40 4.26 8.22
N ILE A 394 -8.57 4.52 7.62
CA ILE A 394 -9.04 5.88 7.28
C ILE A 394 -10.23 6.21 8.16
N VAL A 395 -10.13 7.33 8.87
CA VAL A 395 -11.17 7.86 9.74
C VAL A 395 -11.32 9.36 9.48
N HIS A 396 -12.56 9.83 9.28
CA HIS A 396 -12.85 11.23 8.98
C HIS A 396 -13.30 11.97 10.23
N PRO A 397 -12.66 13.09 10.60
CA PRO A 397 -12.98 13.83 11.82
C PRO A 397 -14.45 14.24 11.94
N ASP A 398 -15.11 14.55 10.82
CA ASP A 398 -16.51 15.00 10.82
C ASP A 398 -17.53 13.85 10.91
N TYR A 399 -17.15 12.63 10.53
CA TYR A 399 -18.07 11.47 10.64
C TYR A 399 -18.06 10.85 12.03
N ILE A 400 -16.93 10.87 12.72
CA ILE A 400 -16.79 10.24 14.04
C ILE A 400 -17.18 11.16 15.21
N MET A 401 -17.47 12.44 14.99
CA MET A 401 -17.87 13.34 16.08
C MET A 401 -19.34 13.18 16.51
N GLU A 402 -20.15 12.41 15.78
CA GLU A 402 -21.44 11.93 16.23
C GLU A 402 -21.22 10.95 17.40
N GLU A 403 -22.02 11.08 18.49
CA GLU A 403 -21.81 10.32 19.73
C GLU A 403 -21.68 8.82 19.52
N ARG A 404 -22.58 8.22 18.74
CA ARG A 404 -22.56 6.80 18.45
C ARG A 404 -21.31 6.35 17.68
N ALA A 405 -20.90 7.11 16.69
CA ALA A 405 -19.70 6.84 15.90
C ALA A 405 -18.42 7.04 16.73
N LEU A 406 -18.43 8.04 17.61
CA LEU A 406 -17.31 8.31 18.52
C LEU A 406 -17.05 7.15 19.48
N GLU A 407 -18.11 6.56 20.05
CA GLU A 407 -17.96 5.40 20.92
C GLU A 407 -17.40 4.18 20.17
N VAL A 408 -17.81 3.96 18.91
CA VAL A 408 -17.23 2.92 18.06
C VAL A 408 -15.74 3.19 17.80
N TYR A 409 -15.38 4.47 17.53
CA TYR A 409 -13.99 4.83 17.30
C TYR A 409 -13.12 4.63 18.55
N LYS A 410 -13.57 5.06 19.72
CA LYS A 410 -12.87 4.82 20.99
C LYS A 410 -12.69 3.31 21.26
N ALA A 411 -13.71 2.49 20.97
CA ALA A 411 -13.61 1.05 21.09
C ALA A 411 -12.57 0.45 20.13
N LEU A 412 -12.41 1.01 18.92
CA LEU A 412 -11.34 0.66 18.00
C LEU A 412 -9.96 1.01 18.58
N LEU A 413 -9.78 2.23 19.09
CA LEU A 413 -8.50 2.68 19.67
C LEU A 413 -8.12 1.82 20.89
N ASP A 414 -9.07 1.49 21.76
CA ASP A 414 -8.89 0.56 22.88
C ASP A 414 -8.44 -0.83 22.40
N HIS A 415 -9.08 -1.36 21.37
CA HIS A 415 -8.69 -2.63 20.76
C HIS A 415 -7.27 -2.60 20.20
N VAL A 416 -6.90 -1.54 19.46
CA VAL A 416 -5.54 -1.36 18.91
C VAL A 416 -4.51 -1.24 20.03
N SER A 417 -4.81 -0.52 21.11
CA SER A 417 -3.92 -0.41 22.29
C SER A 417 -3.67 -1.76 22.94
N ARG A 418 -4.71 -2.58 23.10
CA ARG A 418 -4.56 -3.95 23.62
C ARG A 418 -3.71 -4.83 22.70
N LEU A 419 -3.88 -4.74 21.39
CA LEU A 419 -3.05 -5.51 20.45
C LEU A 419 -1.57 -5.10 20.53
N ARG A 420 -1.27 -3.82 20.75
CA ARG A 420 0.09 -3.34 20.99
C ARG A 420 0.70 -3.99 22.22
N GLU A 421 -0.05 -4.04 23.33
CA GLU A 421 0.43 -4.53 24.62
C GLU A 421 0.51 -6.06 24.68
N GLU A 422 -0.51 -6.74 24.19
CA GLU A 422 -0.66 -8.20 24.31
C GLU A 422 -0.01 -9.00 23.19
N ARG A 423 0.09 -8.39 21.98
CA ARG A 423 0.51 -9.09 20.76
C ARG A 423 1.78 -8.49 20.14
N GLY A 424 2.35 -7.44 20.74
CA GLY A 424 3.54 -6.79 20.21
C GLY A 424 3.34 -6.17 18.82
N VAL A 425 2.18 -5.59 18.56
CA VAL A 425 1.88 -4.89 17.30
C VAL A 425 2.59 -3.53 17.31
N TRP A 426 3.25 -3.18 16.22
CA TRP A 426 3.87 -1.87 16.03
C TRP A 426 2.86 -0.83 15.59
N VAL A 427 2.39 0.02 16.51
CA VAL A 427 1.47 1.12 16.23
C VAL A 427 2.30 2.38 15.99
N THR A 428 2.25 2.93 14.77
CA THR A 428 3.16 4.00 14.36
C THR A 428 2.57 4.92 13.28
N LEU A 429 3.36 5.88 12.79
CA LEU A 429 2.99 6.81 11.72
C LEU A 429 3.37 6.25 10.33
N PRO A 430 2.64 6.62 9.27
CA PRO A 430 2.97 6.23 7.89
C PRO A 430 4.41 6.54 7.48
N ARG A 431 4.97 7.70 7.90
CA ARG A 431 6.37 8.05 7.64
C ARG A 431 7.38 7.07 8.24
N ASP A 432 7.07 6.47 9.40
CA ASP A 432 7.94 5.51 10.06
C ASP A 432 7.90 4.16 9.34
N VAL A 433 6.70 3.74 8.87
CA VAL A 433 6.56 2.57 8.01
C VAL A 433 7.32 2.77 6.70
N ASN A 434 7.20 3.96 6.06
CA ASN A 434 7.93 4.29 4.84
C ASN A 434 9.45 4.23 5.06
N ARG A 435 9.97 4.80 6.15
CA ARG A 435 11.40 4.72 6.50
C ARG A 435 11.84 3.27 6.67
N TRP A 436 11.15 2.52 7.54
CA TRP A 436 11.47 1.12 7.81
C TRP A 436 11.45 0.25 6.55
N TRP A 437 10.42 0.35 5.73
CA TRP A 437 10.29 -0.49 4.55
C TRP A 437 11.37 -0.20 3.51
N ARG A 438 11.80 1.07 3.39
CA ARG A 438 12.95 1.45 2.55
C ARG A 438 14.27 0.92 3.09
N GLU A 439 14.51 1.06 4.38
CA GLU A 439 15.70 0.51 5.03
C GLU A 439 15.74 -1.01 4.88
N ARG A 440 14.64 -1.70 5.20
CA ARG A 440 14.50 -3.14 5.02
C ARG A 440 14.75 -3.58 3.57
N SER A 441 14.27 -2.83 2.58
CA SER A 441 14.48 -3.15 1.16
C SER A 441 15.95 -3.10 0.71
N LEU A 442 16.81 -2.41 1.47
CA LEU A 442 18.26 -2.33 1.24
C LEU A 442 19.06 -3.33 2.07
N MET A 443 18.42 -4.00 3.03
CA MET A 443 19.08 -5.01 3.85
C MET A 443 19.30 -6.30 3.08
N ARG A 444 20.34 -7.03 3.46
CA ARG A 444 20.63 -8.38 2.93
C ARG A 444 21.06 -9.32 4.05
N LEU A 445 20.82 -10.60 3.83
CA LEU A 445 21.34 -11.66 4.68
C LEU A 445 22.73 -12.08 4.22
N VAL A 446 23.66 -12.16 5.15
CA VAL A 446 25.03 -12.62 4.92
C VAL A 446 25.26 -13.87 5.74
N SER A 447 25.70 -14.95 5.08
CA SER A 447 26.05 -16.21 5.75
C SER A 447 27.39 -16.09 6.46
N GLU A 448 27.43 -16.51 7.73
CA GLU A 448 28.66 -16.60 8.53
C GLU A 448 29.22 -18.02 8.61
N GLY A 449 28.61 -18.96 7.91
CA GLY A 449 28.95 -20.38 7.97
C GLY A 449 28.17 -21.10 9.07
N GLY A 450 28.19 -22.44 9.03
CA GLY A 450 27.51 -23.26 10.04
C GLY A 450 26.01 -23.02 10.21
N GLY A 451 25.34 -22.45 9.19
CA GLY A 451 23.92 -22.12 9.25
C GLY A 451 23.59 -20.81 10.00
N GLN A 452 24.62 -20.05 10.37
CA GLN A 452 24.47 -18.74 11.02
C GLN A 452 24.35 -17.62 9.97
N TRP A 453 23.54 -16.62 10.29
CA TRP A 453 23.25 -15.51 9.41
C TRP A 453 23.30 -14.19 10.18
N ARG A 454 23.73 -13.13 9.52
CA ARG A 454 23.60 -11.76 10.01
C ARG A 454 22.94 -10.87 8.96
N ILE A 455 22.36 -9.76 9.42
CA ILE A 455 21.77 -8.74 8.55
C ILE A 455 22.80 -7.64 8.33
N GLU A 456 22.95 -7.21 7.08
CA GLU A 456 23.71 -6.02 6.70
C GLU A 456 22.80 -5.03 5.98
N GLY A 457 22.91 -3.74 6.34
CA GLY A 457 22.20 -2.64 5.71
C GLY A 457 21.73 -1.58 6.70
N PRO A 458 21.10 -0.50 6.22
CA PRO A 458 20.59 0.55 7.09
C PRO A 458 19.46 0.02 8.00
N GLY A 459 19.43 0.41 9.29
CA GLY A 459 18.41 -0.02 10.26
C GLY A 459 18.55 -1.47 10.74
N GLN A 460 19.67 -2.13 10.45
CA GLN A 460 19.90 -3.53 10.81
C GLN A 460 19.78 -3.84 12.31
N GLU A 461 20.01 -2.86 13.18
CA GLU A 461 19.90 -2.98 14.63
C GLU A 461 18.46 -3.26 15.09
N GLN A 462 17.45 -2.80 14.32
CA GLN A 462 16.03 -3.05 14.55
C GLN A 462 15.53 -4.28 13.83
N ALA A 463 16.30 -4.82 12.89
CA ALA A 463 15.90 -5.97 12.10
C ALA A 463 16.08 -7.28 12.88
N ARG A 464 15.26 -8.27 12.56
CA ARG A 464 15.33 -9.62 13.15
C ARG A 464 15.35 -10.67 12.03
N ILE A 465 16.14 -11.71 12.23
CA ILE A 465 16.15 -12.87 11.33
C ILE A 465 15.05 -13.80 11.78
N ALA A 466 14.12 -14.06 10.89
CA ALA A 466 13.10 -15.07 11.03
C ALA A 466 13.42 -16.27 10.12
N TYR A 467 12.68 -17.34 10.33
CA TYR A 467 12.81 -18.54 9.52
C TYR A 467 11.46 -19.00 9.01
N ALA A 468 11.39 -19.26 7.71
CA ALA A 468 10.27 -19.91 7.08
C ALA A 468 10.50 -21.42 7.03
N GLY A 469 9.53 -22.20 7.47
CA GLY A 469 9.54 -23.67 7.41
C GLY A 469 8.22 -24.18 6.84
N ILE A 470 8.16 -25.48 6.51
CA ILE A 470 6.96 -26.13 5.98
C ILE A 470 6.34 -27.00 7.07
N LYS A 471 5.07 -26.75 7.38
CA LYS A 471 4.26 -27.60 8.27
C LYS A 471 2.92 -27.88 7.61
N ASP A 472 2.54 -29.14 7.49
CA ASP A 472 1.29 -29.58 6.87
C ASP A 472 1.09 -29.01 5.44
N GLY A 473 2.20 -28.86 4.69
CA GLY A 473 2.19 -28.30 3.34
C GLY A 473 2.09 -26.78 3.24
N GLN A 474 1.97 -26.09 4.35
CA GLN A 474 1.88 -24.63 4.43
C GLN A 474 3.15 -24.01 5.02
N LEU A 475 3.41 -22.75 4.64
CA LEU A 475 4.53 -21.99 5.19
C LEU A 475 4.20 -21.53 6.61
N VAL A 476 5.15 -21.71 7.51
CA VAL A 476 5.08 -21.22 8.90
C VAL A 476 6.33 -20.41 9.22
N TYR A 477 6.16 -19.33 9.98
CA TYR A 477 7.27 -18.47 10.37
C TYR A 477 7.65 -18.67 11.84
N THR A 478 8.94 -18.60 12.10
CA THR A 478 9.48 -18.68 13.45
C THR A 478 10.47 -17.53 13.68
N LEU A 479 10.20 -16.72 14.67
CA LEU A 479 11.16 -15.75 15.21
C LEU A 479 11.90 -16.43 16.38
N PRO A 480 13.23 -16.55 16.33
CA PRO A 480 13.99 -17.01 17.47
C PRO A 480 13.77 -16.06 18.66
N SER A 481 13.51 -16.60 19.84
CA SER A 481 13.54 -15.81 21.07
C SER A 481 14.96 -15.28 21.27
N GLU A 482 15.14 -14.00 21.54
CA GLU A 482 16.41 -13.48 22.03
C GLU A 482 16.73 -14.23 23.34
N LYS A 483 17.92 -14.86 23.38
CA LYS A 483 18.42 -15.53 24.59
C LYS A 483 18.99 -14.52 25.59
#